data_8ff70c577c7c0900506168e2360a1030
#
_entry.id   8ff70c577c7c0900506168e2360a1030
#
_cell.length_a   1.000
_cell.length_b   1.000
_cell.length_c   1.000
_cell.angle_alpha   90.00
_cell.angle_beta   90.00
_cell.angle_gamma   90.00
#
_symmetry.space_group_name_H-M   'P 1'
#
loop_
_entity.id
_entity.type
_entity.pdbx_description
1 polymer ?
#
loop_
_entity_poly.entity_id
_entity_poly.type
_entity_poly.pdbx_seq_one_letter_code
_entity_poly.pdbx_strand_id
1 'polypeptide(L)'
;VGDLVCQARGAGADLDTFDKIGEVLATRPTGGDALPMHCDVVVAVDATGFDTIGGNVLQSVTRRRLDFAPGTRWLDPSYLPEGCTPGAAGCIDRHMSRQPWSLLLQWR
;
A
#
# COMPACT_ATOMS: atom_id res chain seq x y z
N VAL A 1 -14.55 3.23 3.33
CA VAL A 1 -14.45 2.38 4.52
C VAL A 1 -14.75 0.93 4.15
N GLY A 2 -13.95 0.02 4.67
CA GLY A 2 -14.04 -1.41 4.35
C GLY A 2 -13.24 -1.85 3.13
N ASP A 3 -12.74 -0.93 2.32
CA ASP A 3 -11.88 -1.26 1.19
C ASP A 3 -10.48 -1.67 1.69
N LEU A 4 -9.73 -2.38 0.83
CA LEU A 4 -8.36 -2.78 1.11
C LEU A 4 -7.40 -1.91 0.29
N VAL A 5 -6.39 -1.37 0.96
CA VAL A 5 -5.26 -0.73 0.29
C VAL A 5 -4.03 -1.61 0.47
N CYS A 6 -3.32 -1.87 -0.62
CA CYS A 6 -2.29 -2.89 -0.65
C CYS A 6 -0.95 -2.36 -1.19
N GLN A 7 0.11 -2.97 -0.73
CA GLN A 7 1.48 -2.70 -1.17
C GLN A 7 2.21 -4.02 -1.42
N ALA A 8 3.16 -4.00 -2.33
CA ALA A 8 4.03 -5.14 -2.59
C ALA A 8 4.90 -5.46 -1.37
N ARG A 9 5.25 -6.73 -1.20
CA ARG A 9 6.11 -7.15 -0.08
C ARG A 9 6.91 -8.38 -0.44
N GLY A 10 8.06 -8.58 0.23
CA GLY A 10 8.87 -9.79 0.08
C GLY A 10 9.30 -10.05 -1.36
N ALA A 11 9.06 -11.26 -1.85
CA ALA A 11 9.40 -11.68 -3.21
C ALA A 11 8.64 -10.90 -4.30
N GLY A 12 7.54 -10.23 -3.96
CA GLY A 12 6.76 -9.40 -4.87
C GLY A 12 7.08 -7.91 -4.81
N ALA A 13 8.21 -7.51 -4.19
CA ALA A 13 8.54 -6.10 -3.99
C ALA A 13 8.72 -5.29 -5.29
N ASP A 14 8.98 -5.94 -6.41
CA ASP A 14 9.05 -5.33 -7.74
C ASP A 14 7.66 -5.00 -8.32
N LEU A 15 6.58 -5.54 -7.75
CA LEU A 15 5.19 -5.23 -8.13
C LEU A 15 4.70 -3.97 -7.40
N ASP A 16 5.41 -2.87 -7.58
CA ASP A 16 5.21 -1.63 -6.82
C ASP A 16 4.30 -0.62 -7.52
N THR A 17 3.74 -0.94 -8.68
CA THR A 17 2.77 -0.13 -9.38
C THR A 17 1.54 -0.95 -9.76
N PHE A 18 0.41 -0.25 -9.93
CA PHE A 18 -0.84 -0.87 -10.39
C PHE A 18 -0.66 -1.57 -11.74
N ASP A 19 0.06 -0.94 -12.66
CA ASP A 19 0.29 -1.49 -14.01
C ASP A 19 1.09 -2.80 -13.98
N LYS A 20 2.14 -2.86 -13.17
CA LYS A 20 2.94 -4.09 -13.01
C LYS A 20 2.11 -5.24 -12.44
N ILE A 21 1.23 -4.95 -11.48
CA ILE A 21 0.31 -5.95 -10.92
C ILE A 21 -0.66 -6.42 -12.00
N GLY A 22 -1.22 -5.53 -12.78
CA GLY A 22 -2.13 -5.85 -13.89
C GLY A 22 -1.49 -6.75 -14.93
N GLU A 23 -0.25 -6.49 -15.31
CA GLU A 23 0.52 -7.32 -16.25
C GLU A 23 0.69 -8.75 -15.74
N VAL A 24 1.07 -8.92 -14.48
CA VAL A 24 1.24 -10.25 -13.87
C VAL A 24 -0.09 -10.99 -13.83
N LEU A 25 -1.17 -10.35 -13.40
CA LEU A 25 -2.50 -10.97 -13.32
C LEU A 25 -3.02 -11.38 -14.71
N ALA A 26 -2.74 -10.59 -15.75
CA ALA A 26 -3.16 -10.89 -17.12
C ALA A 26 -2.48 -12.15 -17.70
N THR A 27 -1.28 -12.50 -17.21
CA THR A 27 -0.50 -13.64 -17.68
C THR A 27 -0.59 -14.87 -16.78
N ARG A 28 -1.24 -14.77 -15.61
CA ARG A 28 -1.34 -15.88 -14.66
C ARG A 28 -2.54 -16.77 -14.99
N PRO A 29 -2.36 -18.11 -14.88
CA PRO A 29 -3.50 -19.01 -14.94
C PRO A 29 -4.44 -18.81 -13.74
N THR A 30 -5.73 -19.03 -13.95
CA THR A 30 -6.72 -19.04 -12.86
C THR A 30 -6.31 -20.07 -11.80
N GLY A 31 -6.31 -19.66 -10.54
CA GLY A 31 -5.93 -20.53 -9.42
C GLY A 31 -4.43 -20.60 -9.15
N GLY A 32 -3.63 -19.69 -9.72
CA GLY A 32 -2.21 -19.54 -9.38
C GLY A 32 -2.00 -19.07 -7.93
N ASP A 33 -0.74 -19.07 -7.49
CA ASP A 33 -0.37 -18.61 -6.15
C ASP A 33 -0.77 -17.15 -5.91
N ALA A 34 -1.06 -16.81 -4.66
CA ALA A 34 -1.34 -15.44 -4.25
C ALA A 34 -0.12 -14.54 -4.48
N LEU A 35 -0.36 -13.30 -4.87
CA LEU A 35 0.70 -12.30 -4.96
C LEU A 35 1.21 -11.95 -3.55
N PRO A 36 2.56 -11.84 -3.35
CA PRO A 36 3.11 -11.42 -2.06
C PRO A 36 2.82 -9.94 -1.81
N MET A 37 1.72 -9.66 -1.12
CA MET A 37 1.28 -8.30 -0.81
C MET A 37 0.87 -8.20 0.65
N HIS A 38 0.94 -6.97 1.17
CA HIS A 38 0.37 -6.61 2.45
C HIS A 38 -0.80 -5.66 2.22
N CYS A 39 -1.92 -5.89 2.86
CA CYS A 39 -3.11 -5.05 2.74
C CYS A 39 -3.59 -4.60 4.11
N ASP A 40 -4.03 -3.33 4.16
CA ASP A 40 -4.72 -2.75 5.31
C ASP A 40 -6.18 -2.51 4.95
N VAL A 41 -7.04 -2.53 5.96
CA VAL A 41 -8.46 -2.16 5.82
C VAL A 41 -8.62 -0.66 6.06
N VAL A 42 -9.33 0.02 5.17
CA VAL A 42 -9.69 1.43 5.33
C VAL A 42 -10.80 1.55 6.38
N VAL A 43 -10.57 2.29 7.45
CA VAL A 43 -11.52 2.42 8.58
C VAL A 43 -12.10 3.82 8.74
N ALA A 44 -11.49 4.84 8.15
CA ALA A 44 -11.99 6.21 8.16
C ALA A 44 -11.49 6.96 6.94
N VAL A 45 -12.29 7.86 6.41
CA VAL A 45 -11.93 8.73 5.27
C VAL A 45 -12.37 10.14 5.58
N ASP A 46 -11.53 11.13 5.28
CA ASP A 46 -11.88 12.55 5.35
C ASP A 46 -11.34 13.32 4.14
N ALA A 47 -11.42 14.65 4.19
CA ALA A 47 -11.01 15.50 3.06
C ALA A 47 -9.51 15.48 2.77
N THR A 48 -8.67 15.08 3.74
CA THR A 48 -7.21 15.17 3.65
C THR A 48 -6.51 13.82 3.57
N GLY A 49 -7.25 12.73 3.71
CA GLY A 49 -6.67 11.39 3.68
C GLY A 49 -7.60 10.33 4.23
N PHE A 50 -7.04 9.20 4.61
CA PHE A 50 -7.79 8.12 5.22
C PHE A 50 -6.95 7.35 6.22
N ASP A 51 -7.61 6.70 7.15
CA ASP A 51 -6.96 5.84 8.15
C ASP A 51 -7.16 4.38 7.76
N THR A 52 -6.13 3.59 8.01
CA THR A 52 -6.14 2.14 7.80
C THR A 52 -5.74 1.39 9.07
N ILE A 53 -6.16 0.14 9.14
CA ILE A 53 -5.67 -0.79 10.15
C ILE A 53 -5.08 -2.00 9.42
N GLY A 54 -3.84 -2.33 9.76
CA GLY A 54 -3.12 -3.47 9.22
C GLY A 54 -2.53 -4.35 10.31
N GLY A 55 -2.47 -5.64 10.05
CA GLY A 55 -1.75 -6.60 10.89
C GLY A 55 -0.30 -6.71 10.49
N ASN A 56 0.55 -7.04 11.46
CA ASN A 56 1.99 -7.19 11.25
C ASN A 56 2.68 -5.96 10.65
N VAL A 57 2.19 -4.76 11.00
CA VAL A 57 2.83 -3.49 10.72
C VAL A 57 3.75 -3.17 11.87
N LEU A 58 5.09 -3.14 11.63
CA LEU A 58 6.10 -3.05 12.69
C LEU A 58 5.87 -4.10 13.79
N GLN A 59 5.51 -5.33 13.39
CA GLN A 59 5.20 -6.48 14.27
C GLN A 59 4.00 -6.25 15.21
N SER A 60 3.04 -5.46 14.80
CA SER A 60 1.83 -5.19 15.60
C SER A 60 0.61 -4.93 14.70
N VAL A 61 -0.57 -4.90 15.29
CA VAL A 61 -1.76 -4.35 14.65
C VAL A 61 -1.69 -2.84 14.81
N THR A 62 -1.64 -2.12 13.69
CA THR A 62 -1.34 -0.69 13.69
C THR A 62 -2.36 0.08 12.88
N ARG A 63 -2.85 1.19 13.44
CA ARG A 63 -3.61 2.19 12.71
C ARG A 63 -2.62 3.18 12.08
N ARG A 64 -2.80 3.43 10.78
CA ARG A 64 -1.95 4.35 10.02
C ARG A 64 -2.78 5.42 9.36
N ARG A 65 -2.18 6.59 9.19
CA ARG A 65 -2.74 7.68 8.41
C ARG A 65 -2.07 7.74 7.04
N LEU A 66 -2.86 7.71 5.98
CA LEU A 66 -2.41 7.90 4.61
C LEU A 66 -2.98 9.22 4.08
N ASP A 67 -2.11 10.18 3.79
CA ASP A 67 -2.51 11.52 3.39
C ASP A 67 -2.71 11.63 1.88
N PHE A 68 -3.68 12.45 1.47
CA PHE A 68 -3.78 12.89 0.08
C PHE A 68 -2.80 14.02 -0.18
N ALA A 69 -2.30 14.11 -1.42
CA ALA A 69 -1.59 15.30 -1.87
C ALA A 69 -2.54 16.51 -1.77
N PRO A 70 -2.06 17.69 -1.34
CA PRO A 70 -2.90 18.85 -1.08
C PRO A 70 -3.84 19.18 -2.25
N GLY A 71 -5.13 19.36 -1.95
CA GLY A 71 -6.15 19.69 -2.94
C GLY A 71 -6.57 18.54 -3.86
N THR A 72 -6.14 17.32 -3.59
CA THR A 72 -6.44 16.14 -4.40
C THR A 72 -7.03 15.01 -3.56
N ARG A 73 -7.42 13.92 -4.24
CA ARG A 73 -7.80 12.66 -3.61
C ARG A 73 -6.82 11.52 -3.97
N TRP A 74 -5.63 11.87 -4.41
CA TRP A 74 -4.54 10.94 -4.67
C TRP A 74 -3.60 10.87 -3.48
N LEU A 75 -3.08 9.69 -3.18
CA LEU A 75 -2.07 9.55 -2.12
C LEU A 75 -0.89 10.48 -2.41
N ASP A 76 -0.40 11.11 -1.37
CA ASP A 76 0.75 12.00 -1.45
C ASP A 76 1.98 11.19 -1.93
N PRO A 77 2.60 11.57 -3.07
CA PRO A 77 3.75 10.85 -3.58
C PRO A 77 5.00 10.98 -2.70
N SER A 78 5.03 11.94 -1.79
CA SER A 78 6.15 12.14 -0.85
C SER A 78 5.99 11.32 0.43
N TYR A 79 5.45 10.10 0.32
CA TYR A 79 5.27 9.22 1.47
C TYR A 79 6.58 8.66 2.02
N LEU A 80 7.65 8.66 1.26
CA LEU A 80 8.97 8.24 1.74
C LEU A 80 9.74 9.42 2.36
N PRO A 81 10.49 9.19 3.45
CA PRO A 81 11.40 10.18 3.96
C PRO A 81 12.45 10.60 2.92
N GLU A 82 12.90 11.84 3.00
CA GLU A 82 13.96 12.34 2.13
C GLU A 82 15.21 11.45 2.22
N GLY A 83 15.80 11.12 1.08
CA GLY A 83 16.97 10.25 0.99
C GLY A 83 16.69 8.76 1.11
N CYS A 84 15.44 8.35 1.32
CA CYS A 84 15.07 6.95 1.37
C CYS A 84 14.66 6.44 -0.01
N THR A 85 15.06 5.19 -0.27
CA THR A 85 14.62 4.43 -1.45
C THR A 85 13.56 3.42 -1.01
N PRO A 86 12.48 3.20 -1.78
CA PRO A 86 11.48 2.19 -1.45
C PRO A 86 12.12 0.83 -1.15
N GLY A 87 11.71 0.22 -0.03
CA GLY A 87 12.22 -1.09 0.40
C GLY A 87 13.59 -1.09 1.06
N ALA A 88 14.29 0.04 1.12
CA ALA A 88 15.58 0.12 1.80
C ALA A 88 15.45 -0.12 3.31
N ALA A 89 16.38 -0.89 3.88
CA ALA A 89 16.39 -1.17 5.31
C ALA A 89 16.48 0.15 6.12
N GLY A 90 15.64 0.30 7.15
CA GLY A 90 15.60 1.49 7.97
C GLY A 90 14.79 2.65 7.41
N CYS A 91 14.40 2.61 6.15
CA CYS A 91 13.54 3.62 5.53
C CYS A 91 12.07 3.23 5.73
N ILE A 92 11.45 3.87 6.70
CA ILE A 92 10.00 3.79 6.94
C ILE A 92 9.46 5.20 6.72
N ASP A 93 8.54 5.33 5.80
CA ASP A 93 7.93 6.61 5.47
C ASP A 93 6.98 7.09 6.58
N ARG A 94 6.41 8.29 6.39
CA ARG A 94 5.42 8.82 7.33
C ARG A 94 4.12 8.00 7.38
N HIS A 95 3.88 7.15 6.37
CA HIS A 95 2.76 6.20 6.35
C HIS A 95 3.13 4.85 6.99
N MET A 96 4.30 4.75 7.61
CA MET A 96 4.84 3.51 8.20
C MET A 96 4.89 2.37 7.19
N SER A 97 5.38 2.67 5.99
CA SER A 97 5.49 1.70 4.89
C SER A 97 6.91 1.69 4.31
N ARG A 98 7.35 0.54 3.83
CA ARG A 98 8.64 0.38 3.13
C ARG A 98 8.47 0.25 1.63
N GLN A 99 7.23 0.17 1.17
CA GLN A 99 6.88 0.01 -0.23
C GLN A 99 5.74 0.96 -0.60
N PRO A 100 5.68 1.41 -1.87
CA PRO A 100 4.55 2.22 -2.32
C PRO A 100 3.22 1.48 -2.19
N TRP A 101 2.17 2.20 -1.87
CA TRP A 101 0.81 1.71 -1.98
C TRP A 101 0.43 1.66 -3.46
N SER A 102 0.12 0.48 -3.97
CA SER A 102 0.00 0.24 -5.40
C SER A 102 -1.36 -0.30 -5.84
N LEU A 103 -2.22 -0.67 -4.90
CA LEU A 103 -3.49 -1.30 -5.23
C LEU A 103 -4.56 -0.90 -4.22
N LEU A 104 -5.74 -0.54 -4.72
CA LEU A 104 -6.95 -0.37 -3.93
C LEU A 104 -7.98 -1.40 -4.40
N LEU A 105 -8.43 -2.25 -3.49
CA LEU A 105 -9.47 -3.23 -3.73
C LEU A 105 -10.75 -2.76 -3.06
N GLN A 106 -11.74 -2.44 -3.86
CA GLN A 106 -13.05 -2.03 -3.37
C GLN A 106 -13.91 -3.26 -3.10
N TRP A 107 -14.49 -3.29 -1.92
CA TRP A 107 -15.48 -4.31 -1.58
C TRP A 107 -16.83 -3.94 -2.18
N ARG A 108 -17.37 -4.82 -2.98
CA ARG A 108 -18.67 -4.62 -3.62
C ARG A 108 -19.58 -5.81 -3.37
#